data_abf44826f1fd3935d4851c0ccec201df
#
_entry.id   abf44826f1fd3935d4851c0ccec201df
#
_cell.length_a   1.000
_cell.length_b   1.000
_cell.length_c   1.000
_cell.angle_alpha   90.00
_cell.angle_beta   90.00
_cell.angle_gamma   90.00
#
_symmetry.space_group_name_H-M   'P 1'
#
loop_
_entity.id
_entity.type
_entity.pdbx_description
1 polymer ?
#
loop_
_entity_poly.entity_id
_entity_poly.type
_entity_poly.pdbx_seq_one_letter_code
_entity_poly.pdbx_strand_id
1 'polypeptide(L)'
;GKWNNVRYYASKWYMCNYDSKAGKITETSDIPFCYGFAITAQEHDKSTAYPNITTVLFDEFITRGGYLPDEFVLFCNVLSTIIRERDNVRIFMCGNTINKYCPYFAEMGINHIESMEQGTIDIYRYGEDSALTVAVEFPETNRLFKKKSNIYFAFDNPKLQMITSGIWEL
;
A
#
# COMPACT_ATOMS: atom_id res chain seq x y z
N GLY A 1 21.47 -14.48 -7.47
CA GLY A 1 20.21 -14.77 -8.15
C GLY A 1 20.38 -14.66 -9.67
N LYS A 2 19.42 -15.16 -10.43
CA LYS A 2 19.45 -15.08 -11.90
C LYS A 2 19.39 -13.63 -12.42
N TRP A 3 18.71 -12.75 -11.68
CA TRP A 3 18.41 -11.37 -12.05
C TRP A 3 19.10 -10.38 -11.13
N ASN A 4 19.53 -9.22 -11.65
CA ASN A 4 20.21 -8.18 -10.88
C ASN A 4 19.48 -6.83 -10.88
N ASN A 5 18.37 -6.70 -11.61
CA ASN A 5 17.61 -5.45 -11.70
C ASN A 5 16.13 -5.69 -12.00
N VAL A 6 15.35 -4.61 -12.03
CA VAL A 6 13.92 -4.59 -12.31
C VAL A 6 13.63 -3.61 -13.43
N ARG A 7 12.75 -3.98 -14.35
CA ARG A 7 12.24 -3.13 -15.43
C ARG A 7 10.75 -2.89 -15.24
N TYR A 8 10.35 -1.63 -15.26
CA TYR A 8 8.95 -1.24 -15.34
C TYR A 8 8.53 -0.99 -16.78
N TYR A 9 7.42 -1.56 -17.20
CA TYR A 9 6.81 -1.35 -18.51
C TYR A 9 5.32 -1.66 -18.48
N ALA A 10 4.48 -0.75 -19.00
CA ALA A 10 3.03 -0.92 -19.16
C ALA A 10 2.35 -1.44 -17.88
N SER A 11 2.53 -0.74 -16.75
CA SER A 11 1.98 -1.06 -15.44
C SER A 11 2.37 -2.46 -14.90
N LYS A 12 3.52 -2.97 -15.34
CA LYS A 12 4.07 -4.27 -14.92
C LYS A 12 5.54 -4.14 -14.57
N TRP A 13 5.99 -4.92 -13.60
CA TRP A 13 7.41 -5.03 -13.24
C TRP A 13 7.94 -6.40 -13.61
N TYR A 14 9.07 -6.40 -14.28
CA TYR A 14 9.77 -7.58 -14.75
C TYR A 14 11.15 -7.66 -14.12
N MET A 15 11.57 -8.86 -13.76
CA MET A 15 12.96 -9.10 -13.41
C MET A 15 13.82 -8.97 -14.67
N CYS A 16 14.99 -8.33 -14.56
CA CYS A 16 15.88 -8.17 -15.70
C CYS A 16 17.36 -8.22 -15.30
N ASN A 17 18.23 -8.35 -16.28
CA ASN A 17 19.67 -8.16 -16.15
C ASN A 17 20.06 -6.84 -16.79
N TYR A 18 20.74 -6.01 -16.02
CA TYR A 18 21.29 -4.72 -16.47
C TYR A 18 22.80 -4.78 -16.47
N ASP A 19 23.40 -4.48 -17.61
CA ASP A 19 24.84 -4.31 -17.76
C ASP A 19 25.19 -2.85 -17.49
N SER A 20 25.84 -2.59 -16.35
CA SER A 20 26.25 -1.24 -15.96
C SER A 20 27.37 -0.66 -16.83
N LYS A 21 28.18 -1.51 -17.48
CA LYS A 21 29.27 -1.04 -18.40
C LYS A 21 28.69 -0.63 -19.74
N ALA A 22 27.73 -1.39 -20.25
CA ALA A 22 27.05 -1.09 -21.50
C ALA A 22 25.87 -0.11 -21.33
N GLY A 23 25.44 0.16 -20.10
CA GLY A 23 24.33 1.05 -19.80
C GLY A 23 22.98 0.56 -20.31
N LYS A 24 22.78 -0.75 -20.44
CA LYS A 24 21.57 -1.31 -21.05
C LYS A 24 21.09 -2.59 -20.40
N ILE A 25 19.77 -2.87 -20.57
CA ILE A 25 19.17 -4.15 -20.22
C ILE A 25 19.58 -5.18 -21.28
N THR A 26 20.07 -6.33 -20.81
CA THR A 26 20.53 -7.44 -21.67
C THR A 26 19.54 -8.58 -21.75
N GLU A 27 18.75 -8.77 -20.71
CA GLU A 27 17.73 -9.83 -20.61
C GLU A 27 16.56 -9.34 -19.76
N THR A 28 15.34 -9.74 -20.08
CA THR A 28 14.13 -9.46 -19.28
C THR A 28 13.33 -10.75 -19.16
N SER A 29 12.72 -11.00 -18.00
CA SER A 29 11.84 -12.15 -17.80
C SER A 29 10.58 -12.03 -18.66
N ASP A 30 10.07 -13.16 -19.14
CA ASP A 30 8.84 -13.19 -19.96
C ASP A 30 7.59 -12.91 -19.12
N ILE A 31 7.63 -13.21 -17.82
CA ILE A 31 6.49 -13.08 -16.91
C ILE A 31 6.76 -11.96 -15.92
N PRO A 32 5.83 -10.99 -15.76
CA PRO A 32 5.91 -9.98 -14.73
C PRO A 32 5.76 -10.60 -13.34
N PHE A 33 6.49 -10.10 -12.36
CA PHE A 33 6.36 -10.50 -10.96
C PHE A 33 5.45 -9.57 -10.15
N CYS A 34 5.14 -8.37 -10.67
CA CYS A 34 4.28 -7.40 -10.03
C CYS A 34 3.47 -6.62 -11.07
N TYR A 35 2.28 -6.18 -10.68
CA TYR A 35 1.34 -5.40 -11.49
C TYR A 35 0.96 -4.14 -10.75
N GLY A 36 0.79 -3.02 -11.47
CA GLY A 36 0.27 -1.77 -10.96
C GLY A 36 -1.17 -1.56 -11.39
N PHE A 37 -2.02 -1.22 -10.42
CA PHE A 37 -3.42 -0.91 -10.63
C PHE A 37 -3.70 0.51 -10.16
N ALA A 38 -4.36 1.29 -10.99
CA ALA A 38 -4.97 2.53 -10.53
C ALA A 38 -6.43 2.25 -10.14
N ILE A 39 -6.87 2.76 -9.01
CA ILE A 39 -8.26 2.59 -8.54
C ILE A 39 -9.26 3.10 -9.60
N THR A 40 -8.89 4.11 -10.36
CA THR A 40 -9.72 4.73 -11.41
C THR A 40 -9.74 3.98 -12.73
N ALA A 41 -8.85 3.01 -12.97
CA ALA A 41 -8.67 2.36 -14.27
C ALA A 41 -9.37 1.00 -14.39
N GLN A 42 -10.44 0.78 -13.66
CA GLN A 42 -11.09 -0.54 -13.47
C GLN A 42 -11.63 -1.22 -14.72
N GLU A 43 -12.00 -0.46 -15.75
CA GLU A 43 -12.72 -1.04 -16.90
C GLU A 43 -11.83 -1.85 -17.84
N HIS A 44 -10.54 -1.55 -17.88
CA HIS A 44 -9.60 -2.18 -18.81
C HIS A 44 -9.11 -3.57 -18.37
N ASP A 45 -9.21 -3.89 -17.07
CA ASP A 45 -8.61 -5.09 -16.49
C ASP A 45 -9.60 -6.21 -16.15
N LYS A 46 -10.91 -5.99 -16.32
CA LYS A 46 -11.97 -6.93 -15.90
C LYS A 46 -11.87 -8.33 -16.53
N SER A 47 -11.25 -8.47 -17.69
CA SER A 47 -11.07 -9.75 -18.40
C SER A 47 -9.73 -10.41 -18.15
N THR A 48 -8.78 -9.74 -17.47
CA THR A 48 -7.46 -10.28 -17.19
C THR A 48 -7.46 -11.13 -15.93
N ALA A 49 -6.82 -12.29 -15.98
CA ALA A 49 -6.62 -13.16 -14.81
C ALA A 49 -5.22 -12.95 -14.21
N TYR A 50 -5.15 -12.96 -12.87
CA TYR A 50 -3.91 -12.78 -12.10
C TYR A 50 -3.64 -13.99 -11.18
N PRO A 51 -3.50 -15.22 -11.70
CA PRO A 51 -3.51 -16.46 -10.90
C PRO A 51 -2.33 -16.56 -9.91
N ASN A 52 -1.23 -15.88 -10.19
CA ASN A 52 0.00 -15.95 -9.39
C ASN A 52 0.13 -14.85 -8.34
N ILE A 53 -0.82 -13.91 -8.26
CA ILE A 53 -0.79 -12.85 -7.26
C ILE A 53 -1.32 -13.39 -5.93
N THR A 54 -0.47 -13.36 -4.92
CA THR A 54 -0.80 -13.77 -3.54
C THR A 54 -0.70 -12.61 -2.55
N THR A 55 -0.22 -11.47 -3.00
CA THR A 55 -0.06 -10.26 -2.17
C THR A 55 -0.51 -9.04 -2.93
N VAL A 56 -1.36 -8.25 -2.31
CA VAL A 56 -1.78 -6.91 -2.78
C VAL A 56 -1.26 -5.89 -1.77
N LEU A 57 -0.59 -4.86 -2.27
CA LEU A 57 -0.19 -3.70 -1.49
C LEU A 57 -0.95 -2.48 -1.98
N PHE A 58 -1.67 -1.83 -1.07
CA PHE A 58 -2.29 -0.52 -1.29
C PHE A 58 -1.57 0.50 -0.42
N ASP A 59 -0.76 1.33 -1.04
CA ASP A 59 0.03 2.35 -0.37
C ASP A 59 -0.71 3.69 -0.30
N GLU A 60 -0.49 4.42 0.79
CA GLU A 60 -1.08 5.75 1.03
C GLU A 60 -2.63 5.78 0.98
N PHE A 61 -3.29 4.73 1.50
CA PHE A 61 -4.76 4.70 1.55
C PHE A 61 -5.37 5.79 2.45
N ILE A 62 -4.57 6.38 3.33
CA ILE A 62 -4.93 7.58 4.11
C ILE A 62 -4.32 8.78 3.42
N THR A 63 -5.15 9.66 2.87
CA THR A 63 -4.72 10.81 2.09
C THR A 63 -5.19 12.13 2.67
N ARG A 64 -4.43 13.21 2.41
CA ARG A 64 -4.82 14.59 2.74
C ARG A 64 -5.69 15.25 1.68
N GLY A 65 -5.56 14.81 0.43
CA GLY A 65 -6.14 15.46 -0.74
C GLY A 65 -7.63 15.17 -0.96
N GLY A 66 -8.23 14.36 -0.10
CA GLY A 66 -9.60 13.86 -0.29
C GLY A 66 -9.63 12.51 -1.00
N TYR A 67 -10.80 11.92 -1.06
CA TYR A 67 -11.07 10.61 -1.62
C TYR A 67 -11.95 10.72 -2.85
N LEU A 68 -11.86 9.74 -3.74
CA LEU A 68 -12.79 9.62 -4.85
C LEU A 68 -14.20 9.29 -4.33
N PRO A 69 -15.26 9.67 -5.05
CA PRO A 69 -16.59 9.15 -4.75
C PRO A 69 -16.57 7.62 -4.74
N ASP A 70 -17.13 7.01 -3.69
CA ASP A 70 -17.21 5.55 -3.52
C ASP A 70 -15.86 4.82 -3.63
N GLU A 71 -14.75 5.45 -3.23
CA GLU A 71 -13.40 4.93 -3.40
C GLU A 71 -13.21 3.54 -2.79
N PHE A 72 -13.81 3.28 -1.62
CA PHE A 72 -13.76 1.96 -1.01
C PHE A 72 -14.44 0.88 -1.90
N VAL A 73 -15.56 1.21 -2.53
CA VAL A 73 -16.23 0.31 -3.47
C VAL A 73 -15.36 0.07 -4.71
N LEU A 74 -14.73 1.13 -5.21
CA LEU A 74 -13.78 1.04 -6.32
C LEU A 74 -12.60 0.12 -5.97
N PHE A 75 -12.04 0.28 -4.79
CA PHE A 75 -10.98 -0.60 -4.28
C PHE A 75 -11.42 -2.06 -4.17
N CYS A 76 -12.61 -2.32 -3.60
CA CYS A 76 -13.17 -3.68 -3.52
C CYS A 76 -13.38 -4.30 -4.90
N ASN A 77 -13.78 -3.53 -5.91
CA ASN A 77 -13.91 -4.00 -7.28
C ASN A 77 -12.56 -4.40 -7.90
N VAL A 78 -11.49 -3.62 -7.64
CA VAL A 78 -10.12 -4.00 -8.05
C VAL A 78 -9.71 -5.30 -7.36
N LEU A 79 -9.94 -5.42 -6.05
CA LEU A 79 -9.64 -6.65 -5.30
C LEU A 79 -10.40 -7.86 -5.86
N SER A 80 -11.70 -7.71 -6.15
CA SER A 80 -12.52 -8.77 -6.74
C SER A 80 -11.94 -9.24 -8.08
N THR A 81 -11.44 -8.33 -8.91
CA THR A 81 -10.78 -8.67 -10.18
C THR A 81 -9.48 -9.44 -9.98
N ILE A 82 -8.68 -9.06 -8.98
CA ILE A 82 -7.39 -9.70 -8.69
C ILE A 82 -7.59 -11.05 -8.02
N ILE A 83 -8.46 -11.12 -7.01
CA ILE A 83 -8.63 -12.27 -6.13
C ILE A 83 -9.40 -13.41 -6.81
N ARG A 84 -10.53 -13.12 -7.45
CA ARG A 84 -11.37 -14.09 -8.19
C ARG A 84 -11.55 -15.41 -7.44
N GLU A 85 -12.30 -15.38 -6.35
CA GLU A 85 -12.65 -16.58 -5.55
C GLU A 85 -11.46 -17.33 -4.92
N ARG A 86 -10.27 -16.70 -4.86
CA ARG A 86 -9.11 -17.27 -4.16
C ARG A 86 -9.09 -16.80 -2.71
N ASP A 87 -8.69 -17.66 -1.81
CA ASP A 87 -8.57 -17.45 -0.37
C ASP A 87 -7.13 -17.21 0.11
N ASN A 88 -6.15 -17.42 -0.78
CA ASN A 88 -4.72 -17.33 -0.45
C ASN A 88 -4.09 -15.96 -0.74
N VAL A 89 -4.90 -14.92 -0.95
CA VAL A 89 -4.41 -13.56 -1.22
C VAL A 89 -4.42 -12.75 0.07
N ARG A 90 -3.30 -12.12 0.38
CA ARG A 90 -3.15 -11.19 1.50
C ARG A 90 -3.15 -9.76 0.99
N ILE A 91 -3.86 -8.89 1.69
CA ILE A 91 -3.96 -7.47 1.36
C ILE A 91 -3.28 -6.68 2.46
N PHE A 92 -2.34 -5.83 2.10
CA PHE A 92 -1.69 -4.88 2.98
C PHE A 92 -2.09 -3.47 2.57
N MET A 93 -2.64 -2.72 3.51
CA MET A 93 -2.97 -1.31 3.33
C MET A 93 -2.03 -0.50 4.21
N CYS A 94 -1.20 0.34 3.59
CA CYS A 94 -0.25 1.17 4.30
C CYS A 94 -0.68 2.63 4.25
N GLY A 95 -0.64 3.31 5.38
CA GLY A 95 -0.98 4.71 5.46
C GLY A 95 -0.21 5.40 6.57
N ASN A 96 0.00 6.70 6.43
CA ASN A 96 0.52 7.52 7.50
C ASN A 96 -0.62 7.89 8.47
N THR A 97 -0.29 8.05 9.75
CA THR A 97 -1.27 8.39 10.80
C THR A 97 -1.68 9.85 10.69
N ILE A 98 -2.59 10.16 9.78
CA ILE A 98 -2.91 11.55 9.51
C ILE A 98 -4.37 11.89 9.78
N ASN A 99 -5.28 10.94 9.60
CA ASN A 99 -6.70 11.27 9.67
C ASN A 99 -7.55 10.07 10.10
N LYS A 100 -8.20 10.23 11.25
CA LYS A 100 -9.19 9.28 11.78
C LYS A 100 -10.47 9.21 10.94
N TYR A 101 -10.75 10.19 10.11
CA TYR A 101 -11.92 10.26 9.23
C TYR A 101 -11.69 9.60 7.87
N CYS A 102 -10.86 8.59 7.82
CA CYS A 102 -10.62 7.81 6.62
C CYS A 102 -11.89 6.98 6.26
N PRO A 103 -12.45 7.13 5.05
CA PRO A 103 -13.65 6.38 4.65
C PRO A 103 -13.44 4.87 4.69
N TYR A 104 -12.24 4.36 4.48
CA TYR A 104 -11.93 2.94 4.59
C TYR A 104 -12.23 2.39 5.99
N PHE A 105 -11.91 3.13 7.05
CA PHE A 105 -12.22 2.71 8.42
C PHE A 105 -13.73 2.70 8.67
N ALA A 106 -14.44 3.73 8.21
CA ALA A 106 -15.88 3.81 8.34
C ALA A 106 -16.60 2.69 7.60
N GLU A 107 -16.24 2.44 6.35
CA GLU A 107 -16.83 1.38 5.51
C GLU A 107 -16.53 -0.03 6.03
N MET A 108 -15.36 -0.25 6.62
CA MET A 108 -15.03 -1.50 7.28
C MET A 108 -15.59 -1.61 8.71
N GLY A 109 -16.25 -0.56 9.25
CA GLY A 109 -16.75 -0.56 10.62
C GLY A 109 -15.67 -0.59 11.70
N ILE A 110 -14.49 -0.05 11.40
CA ILE A 110 -13.35 0.05 12.31
C ILE A 110 -13.51 1.31 13.16
N ASN A 111 -14.20 1.17 14.30
CA ASN A 111 -14.59 2.31 15.13
C ASN A 111 -13.59 2.65 16.25
N HIS A 112 -12.65 1.74 16.54
CA HIS A 112 -11.72 1.89 17.65
C HIS A 112 -10.44 2.64 17.30
N ILE A 113 -10.29 3.04 16.03
CA ILE A 113 -9.06 3.65 15.50
C ILE A 113 -8.64 4.92 16.25
N GLU A 114 -9.62 5.68 16.76
CA GLU A 114 -9.36 6.93 17.49
C GLU A 114 -8.70 6.73 18.84
N SER A 115 -8.89 5.58 19.43
CA SER A 115 -8.38 5.21 20.77
C SER A 115 -7.24 4.20 20.71
N MET A 116 -6.80 3.81 19.52
CA MET A 116 -5.65 2.91 19.39
C MET A 116 -4.37 3.58 19.90
N GLU A 117 -3.64 2.85 20.71
CA GLU A 117 -2.33 3.26 21.18
C GLU A 117 -1.22 2.78 20.23
N GLN A 118 -0.14 3.55 20.13
CA GLN A 118 1.04 3.16 19.35
C GLN A 118 1.64 1.85 19.91
N GLY A 119 2.01 0.94 19.02
CA GLY A 119 2.52 -0.39 19.37
C GLY A 119 1.43 -1.44 19.59
N THR A 120 0.16 -1.12 19.30
CA THR A 120 -0.95 -2.06 19.45
C THR A 120 -1.46 -2.58 18.11
N ILE A 121 -2.17 -3.72 18.16
CA ILE A 121 -2.84 -4.36 17.03
C ILE A 121 -4.26 -4.71 17.45
N ASP A 122 -5.25 -4.22 16.69
CA ASP A 122 -6.64 -4.60 16.83
C ASP A 122 -7.05 -5.61 15.76
N ILE A 123 -7.86 -6.59 16.12
CA ILE A 123 -8.31 -7.64 15.21
C ILE A 123 -9.82 -7.57 15.04
N TYR A 124 -10.27 -7.40 13.80
CA TYR A 124 -11.67 -7.39 13.39
C TYR A 124 -11.99 -8.63 12.56
N ARG A 125 -13.14 -9.23 12.81
CA ARG A 125 -13.62 -10.44 12.12
C ARG A 125 -14.97 -10.19 11.49
N TYR A 126 -15.12 -10.58 10.24
CA TYR A 126 -16.29 -10.32 9.41
C TYR A 126 -16.76 -11.60 8.74
N GLY A 127 -18.09 -11.64 8.48
CA GLY A 127 -18.73 -12.77 7.82
C GLY A 127 -19.02 -13.95 8.76
N GLU A 128 -19.71 -14.93 8.22
CA GLU A 128 -19.96 -16.19 8.92
C GLU A 128 -18.63 -16.92 9.15
N ASP A 129 -18.49 -17.53 10.32
CA ASP A 129 -17.28 -18.26 10.73
C ASP A 129 -15.99 -17.44 10.71
N SER A 130 -16.08 -16.09 10.77
CA SER A 130 -14.91 -15.20 10.70
C SER A 130 -14.08 -15.37 9.43
N ALA A 131 -14.73 -15.55 8.31
CA ALA A 131 -14.10 -15.81 7.00
C ALA A 131 -13.12 -14.71 6.57
N LEU A 132 -13.37 -13.45 6.96
CA LEU A 132 -12.44 -12.34 6.73
C LEU A 132 -11.90 -11.81 8.07
N THR A 133 -10.59 -11.76 8.19
CA THR A 133 -9.90 -11.14 9.32
C THR A 133 -9.13 -9.92 8.87
N VAL A 134 -9.36 -8.79 9.53
CA VAL A 134 -8.61 -7.55 9.34
C VAL A 134 -7.82 -7.25 10.61
N ALA A 135 -6.52 -7.11 10.47
CA ALA A 135 -5.63 -6.65 11.54
C ALA A 135 -5.27 -5.19 11.27
N VAL A 136 -5.50 -4.33 12.24
CA VAL A 136 -5.07 -2.94 12.21
C VAL A 136 -3.92 -2.78 13.18
N GLU A 137 -2.76 -2.42 12.67
CA GLU A 137 -1.56 -2.16 13.46
C GLU A 137 -1.26 -0.67 13.46
N PHE A 138 -1.05 -0.11 14.64
CA PHE A 138 -0.50 1.22 14.82
C PHE A 138 0.96 1.09 15.29
N PRO A 139 1.93 0.97 14.35
CA PRO A 139 3.31 0.63 14.70
C PRO A 139 3.99 1.73 15.50
N GLU A 140 4.89 1.33 16.39
CA GLU A 140 5.79 2.26 17.04
C GLU A 140 6.73 2.91 16.02
N THR A 141 6.80 4.23 16.04
CA THR A 141 7.79 4.95 15.26
C THR A 141 9.17 4.75 15.87
N ASN A 142 10.02 3.99 15.19
CA ASN A 142 11.35 3.67 15.68
C ASN A 142 12.19 4.96 15.78
N ARG A 143 12.42 5.47 17.00
CA ARG A 143 13.14 6.72 17.26
C ARG A 143 14.59 6.72 16.76
N LEU A 144 15.11 5.55 16.37
CA LEU A 144 16.47 5.42 15.82
C LEU A 144 16.63 6.11 14.46
N PHE A 145 15.56 6.31 13.69
CA PHE A 145 15.60 7.08 12.45
C PHE A 145 15.62 8.60 12.65
N LYS A 146 15.38 9.11 13.87
CA LYS A 146 15.38 10.55 14.18
C LYS A 146 16.75 11.24 14.06
N LYS A 147 17.86 10.52 13.89
CA LYS A 147 19.21 11.09 13.93
C LYS A 147 19.84 11.46 12.59
N LYS A 148 19.21 11.15 11.46
CA LYS A 148 19.61 11.76 10.19
C LYS A 148 18.62 12.87 9.87
N SER A 149 18.82 14.04 10.48
CA SER A 149 18.20 15.27 9.99
C SER A 149 18.57 15.38 8.52
N ASN A 150 17.57 15.20 7.67
CA ASN A 150 17.76 15.38 6.26
C ASN A 150 18.13 16.85 6.09
N ILE A 151 19.34 17.15 5.61
CA ILE A 151 19.86 18.51 5.47
C ILE A 151 18.91 19.42 4.70
N TYR A 152 18.07 18.84 3.85
CA TYR A 152 17.03 19.52 3.08
C TYR A 152 15.84 20.02 3.93
N PHE A 153 15.72 19.59 5.19
CA PHE A 153 14.66 20.00 6.11
C PHE A 153 15.19 20.74 7.34
N ALA A 154 16.41 21.29 7.24
CA ALA A 154 17.07 22.07 8.30
C ALA A 154 16.44 23.46 8.51
N PHE A 155 15.33 23.78 7.86
CA PHE A 155 14.60 25.03 8.06
C PHE A 155 13.85 24.98 9.39
N ASP A 156 13.89 26.08 10.14
CA ASP A 156 13.14 26.22 11.39
C ASP A 156 11.65 26.48 11.08
N ASN A 157 10.94 25.42 10.69
CA ASN A 157 9.53 25.43 10.39
C ASN A 157 8.84 24.28 11.11
N PRO A 158 7.88 24.56 12.02
CA PRO A 158 7.20 23.52 12.78
C PRO A 158 6.52 22.45 11.90
N LYS A 159 5.97 22.82 10.74
CA LYS A 159 5.37 21.87 9.80
C LYS A 159 6.40 20.91 9.19
N LEU A 160 7.62 21.38 8.93
CA LEU A 160 8.71 20.52 8.44
C LEU A 160 9.21 19.59 9.54
N GLN A 161 9.21 20.04 10.79
CA GLN A 161 9.56 19.18 11.93
C GLN A 161 8.54 18.06 12.11
N MET A 162 7.26 18.30 11.89
CA MET A 162 6.21 17.28 11.87
C MET A 162 6.47 16.23 10.77
N ILE A 163 6.85 16.66 9.57
CA ILE A 163 7.20 15.75 8.45
C ILE A 163 8.38 14.84 8.84
N THR A 164 9.42 15.40 9.42
CA THR A 164 10.64 14.65 9.79
C THR A 164 10.45 13.78 11.02
N SER A 165 9.49 14.09 11.90
CA SER A 165 9.14 13.26 13.05
C SER A 165 8.20 12.10 12.73
N GLY A 166 7.57 12.11 11.55
CA GLY A 166 6.55 11.12 11.18
C GLY A 166 5.24 11.26 11.97
N ILE A 167 5.13 12.31 12.78
CA ILE A 167 3.93 12.61 13.56
C ILE A 167 3.18 13.71 12.81
N TRP A 168 2.05 13.36 12.27
CA TRP A 168 1.16 14.28 11.62
C TRP A 168 -0.10 14.40 12.48
N GLU A 169 -0.15 15.40 13.31
CA GLU A 169 -1.40 15.80 13.94
C GLU A 169 -2.09 16.86 13.05
N LEU A 170 -3.32 16.61 12.72
CA LEU A 170 -4.28 17.59 12.22
C LEU A 170 -5.41 17.72 13.22
#